data_2b8784291cddbcbb5436922cede30e92
#
_entry.id   2b8784291cddbcbb5436922cede30e92
#
_cell.length_a   1.000
_cell.length_b   1.000
_cell.length_c   1.000
_cell.angle_alpha   90.00
_cell.angle_beta   90.00
_cell.angle_gamma   90.00
#
_symmetry.space_group_name_H-M   'P 1'
#
loop_
_entity.id
_entity.type
_entity.pdbx_description
1 polymer ?
#
loop_
_entity_poly.entity_id
_entity_poly.type
_entity_poly.pdbx_seq_one_letter_code
_entity_poly.pdbx_strand_id
1 'polypeptide(L)'
;MGRDKQKVGDVNELKATIKFLKEGYWVFRNVSPKGPIDMVIVNEETGEVRLIDVKTTNYRQSWKPGTKIHRQRTPEQIKLKVEYVFMEKDDDV
;
A
#
# COMPACT_ATOMS: atom_id res chain seq x y z
N MET A 1 12.94 21.73 4.82
CA MET A 1 12.48 20.81 5.81
C MET A 1 12.00 19.52 5.19
N GLY A 2 12.51 18.40 5.64
CA GLY A 2 12.14 17.11 5.08
C GLY A 2 10.73 16.70 5.48
N ARG A 3 10.12 15.88 4.65
CA ARG A 3 8.82 15.32 4.98
C ARG A 3 8.97 14.15 5.92
N ASP A 4 8.01 14.01 6.78
CA ASP A 4 7.91 12.86 7.65
C ASP A 4 7.50 11.64 6.81
N LYS A 5 8.36 10.65 6.73
CA LYS A 5 8.08 9.42 5.97
C LYS A 5 6.85 8.71 6.48
N GLN A 6 6.62 8.78 7.78
CA GLN A 6 5.43 8.19 8.40
C GLN A 6 4.17 8.84 7.85
N LYS A 7 4.15 10.16 7.73
CA LYS A 7 2.98 10.86 7.19
C LYS A 7 2.74 10.51 5.74
N VAL A 8 3.80 10.39 4.94
CA VAL A 8 3.66 9.98 3.54
C VAL A 8 3.03 8.60 3.45
N GLY A 9 3.48 7.68 4.27
CA GLY A 9 2.90 6.34 4.32
C GLY A 9 1.44 6.37 4.75
N ASP A 10 1.12 7.17 5.77
CA ASP A 10 -0.25 7.30 6.28
C ASP A 10 -1.19 7.85 5.21
N VAL A 11 -0.73 8.88 4.49
CA VAL A 11 -1.52 9.46 3.41
C VAL A 11 -1.78 8.43 2.31
N ASN A 12 -0.75 7.66 1.95
CA ASN A 12 -0.91 6.66 0.90
C ASN A 12 -1.85 5.54 1.33
N GLU A 13 -1.83 5.14 2.60
CA GLU A 13 -2.79 4.15 3.09
C GLU A 13 -4.22 4.68 3.03
N LEU A 14 -4.41 5.96 3.36
CA LEU A 14 -5.72 6.59 3.24
C LEU A 14 -6.17 6.68 1.78
N LYS A 15 -5.26 7.03 0.89
CA LYS A 15 -5.57 7.08 -0.54
C LYS A 15 -5.96 5.71 -1.06
N ALA A 16 -5.25 4.66 -0.66
CA ALA A 16 -5.59 3.31 -1.04
C ALA A 16 -6.95 2.90 -0.50
N THR A 17 -7.24 3.28 0.75
CA THR A 17 -8.54 3.01 1.36
C THR A 17 -9.68 3.63 0.54
N ILE A 18 -9.52 4.89 0.17
CA ILE A 18 -10.52 5.59 -0.65
C ILE A 18 -10.68 4.89 -2.00
N LYS A 19 -9.57 4.54 -2.62
CA LYS A 19 -9.58 3.85 -3.91
C LYS A 19 -10.40 2.56 -3.84
N PHE A 20 -10.14 1.73 -2.85
CA PHE A 20 -10.83 0.46 -2.73
C PHE A 20 -12.31 0.62 -2.36
N LEU A 21 -12.63 1.59 -1.53
CA LEU A 21 -14.04 1.88 -1.23
C LEU A 21 -14.80 2.26 -2.50
N LYS A 22 -14.18 3.07 -3.36
CA LYS A 22 -14.80 3.47 -4.62
C LYS A 22 -14.94 2.31 -5.59
N GLU A 23 -14.06 1.31 -5.48
CA GLU A 23 -14.09 0.15 -6.37
C GLU A 23 -15.07 -0.94 -5.90
N GLY A 24 -15.73 -0.74 -4.79
CA GLY A 24 -16.73 -1.68 -4.31
C GLY A 24 -16.23 -2.72 -3.33
N TYR A 25 -15.23 -2.35 -2.54
CA TYR A 25 -14.69 -3.21 -1.48
C TYR A 25 -15.07 -2.69 -0.11
N TRP A 26 -15.29 -3.60 0.82
CA TRP A 26 -15.24 -3.28 2.24
C TRP A 26 -13.77 -3.27 2.63
N VAL A 27 -13.35 -2.28 3.40
CA VAL A 27 -11.95 -2.13 3.79
C VAL A 27 -11.82 -2.24 5.31
N PHE A 28 -10.95 -3.15 5.74
CA PHE A 28 -10.64 -3.37 7.15
C PHE A 28 -9.17 -3.03 7.37
N ARG A 29 -8.91 -2.04 8.20
CA ARG A 29 -7.56 -1.55 8.39
C ARG A 29 -6.90 -2.19 9.59
N ASN A 30 -5.59 -2.44 9.49
CA ASN A 30 -4.80 -2.91 10.61
C ASN A 30 -4.67 -1.79 11.64
N VAL A 31 -5.13 -2.03 12.86
CA VAL A 31 -5.02 -1.04 13.94
C VAL A 31 -3.64 -1.06 14.59
N SER A 32 -2.87 -2.10 14.35
CA SER A 32 -1.49 -2.18 14.81
C SER A 32 -0.57 -1.57 13.76
N PRO A 33 0.43 -0.76 14.14
CA PRO A 33 1.33 -0.17 13.15
C PRO A 33 2.34 -1.17 12.58
N LYS A 34 2.33 -2.39 13.07
CA LYS A 34 3.27 -3.43 12.63
C LYS A 34 2.51 -4.62 12.08
N GLY A 35 3.20 -5.39 11.27
CA GLY A 35 2.66 -6.60 10.70
C GLY A 35 2.74 -6.60 9.18
N PRO A 36 2.52 -7.75 8.57
CA PRO A 36 2.68 -7.92 7.13
C PRO A 36 1.52 -7.38 6.30
N ILE A 37 0.43 -6.98 6.93
CA ILE A 37 -0.80 -6.59 6.23
C ILE A 37 -1.25 -5.22 6.72
N ASP A 38 -1.42 -4.27 5.80
CA ASP A 38 -1.94 -2.93 6.14
C ASP A 38 -3.45 -2.93 6.21
N MET A 39 -4.08 -3.65 5.30
CA MET A 39 -5.53 -3.70 5.25
C MET A 39 -6.00 -4.98 4.56
N VAL A 40 -7.20 -5.37 4.88
CA VAL A 40 -7.89 -6.48 4.23
C VAL A 40 -9.08 -5.88 3.49
N ILE A 41 -9.23 -6.25 2.23
CA ILE A 41 -10.39 -5.79 1.46
C ILE A 41 -11.22 -6.98 1.02
N VAL A 42 -12.54 -6.80 1.02
CA VAL A 42 -13.48 -7.84 0.64
C VAL A 42 -14.39 -7.28 -0.44
N ASN A 43 -14.46 -7.97 -1.56
CA ASN A 43 -15.33 -7.56 -2.65
C ASN A 43 -16.79 -7.74 -2.20
N GLU A 44 -17.57 -6.66 -2.27
CA GLU A 44 -18.96 -6.67 -1.81
C GLU A 44 -19.83 -7.64 -2.58
N GLU A 45 -19.54 -7.86 -3.86
CA GLU A 45 -20.37 -8.72 -4.70
C GLU A 45 -19.94 -10.18 -4.65
N THR A 46 -18.63 -10.42 -4.72
CA THR A 46 -18.11 -11.79 -4.84
C THR A 46 -17.65 -12.40 -3.52
N GLY A 47 -17.39 -11.56 -2.52
CA GLY A 47 -16.81 -12.01 -1.27
C GLY A 47 -15.32 -12.30 -1.33
N GLU A 48 -14.67 -12.02 -2.46
CA GLU A 48 -13.25 -12.24 -2.58
C GLU A 48 -12.48 -11.41 -1.57
N VAL A 49 -11.55 -12.06 -0.86
CA VAL A 49 -10.72 -11.43 0.16
C VAL A 49 -9.33 -11.20 -0.40
N ARG A 50 -8.82 -9.98 -0.23
CA ARG A 50 -7.46 -9.63 -0.65
C ARG A 50 -6.73 -8.99 0.51
N LEU A 51 -5.48 -9.40 0.71
CA LEU A 51 -4.61 -8.89 1.77
C LEU A 51 -3.65 -7.89 1.13
N ILE A 52 -3.64 -6.68 1.65
CA ILE A 52 -2.96 -5.55 1.00
C ILE A 52 -1.87 -4.99 1.89
N ASP A 53 -0.71 -4.74 1.31
CA ASP A 53 0.37 -3.96 1.91
C ASP A 53 0.63 -2.77 0.98
N VAL A 54 0.38 -1.58 1.48
CA VAL A 54 0.52 -0.35 0.68
C VAL A 54 1.96 0.13 0.75
N LYS A 55 2.54 0.36 -0.41
CA LYS A 55 3.92 0.86 -0.52
C LYS A 55 3.93 2.16 -1.29
N THR A 56 4.82 3.06 -0.90
CA THR A 56 5.04 4.29 -1.65
C THR A 56 5.98 4.02 -2.80
N THR A 57 5.58 4.42 -4.00
CA THR A 57 6.44 4.28 -5.17
C THR A 57 7.49 5.37 -5.14
N ASN A 58 8.74 4.97 -5.20
CA ASN A 58 9.87 5.89 -5.30
C ASN A 58 10.66 5.59 -6.55
N TYR A 59 10.89 6.62 -7.35
CA TYR A 59 11.73 6.50 -8.54
C TYR A 59 13.07 7.15 -8.24
N ARG A 60 14.13 6.45 -8.55
CA ARG A 60 15.47 7.00 -8.39
C ARG A 60 15.83 7.80 -9.63
N GLN A 61 15.84 9.10 -9.49
CA GLN A 61 16.16 9.96 -10.62
C GLN A 61 17.65 9.95 -10.97
N SER A 62 18.49 9.61 -10.00
CA SER A 62 19.93 9.52 -10.22
C SER A 62 20.33 8.22 -10.93
N TRP A 63 19.38 7.34 -11.16
CA TRP A 63 19.59 6.07 -11.86
C TRP A 63 18.99 6.14 -13.24
N LYS A 64 18.81 4.97 -13.85
CA LYS A 64 18.12 4.89 -15.13
C LYS A 64 16.72 5.47 -14.99
N PRO A 65 16.33 6.38 -15.87
CA PRO A 65 15.00 6.95 -15.81
C PRO A 65 13.92 5.86 -15.87
N GLY A 66 12.92 5.98 -15.03
CA GLY A 66 11.82 5.04 -15.02
C GLY A 66 12.06 3.77 -14.24
N THR A 67 13.23 3.59 -13.65
CA THR A 67 13.51 2.39 -12.88
C THR A 67 12.87 2.48 -11.50
N LYS A 68 12.01 1.50 -11.21
CA LYS A 68 11.42 1.38 -9.88
C LYS A 68 12.36 0.65 -8.94
N ILE A 69 12.33 1.03 -7.68
CA ILE A 69 13.00 0.28 -6.64
C ILE A 69 12.13 -0.93 -6.32
N HIS A 70 12.67 -2.11 -6.53
CA HIS A 70 11.97 -3.34 -6.18
C HIS A 70 12.03 -3.59 -4.70
N ARG A 71 10.91 -3.99 -4.14
CA ARG A 71 10.84 -4.46 -2.76
C ARG A 71 10.28 -5.86 -2.80
N GLN A 72 11.05 -6.79 -2.28
CA GLN A 72 10.58 -8.17 -2.20
C GLN A 72 9.67 -8.31 -0.99
N ARG A 73 8.64 -9.12 -1.16
CA ARG A 73 7.77 -9.47 -0.04
C ARG A 73 8.53 -10.33 0.95
N THR A 74 8.24 -10.14 2.22
CA THR A 74 8.83 -10.98 3.27
C THR A 74 8.29 -12.41 3.15
N PRO A 75 8.97 -13.41 3.75
CA PRO A 75 8.44 -14.78 3.75
C PRO A 75 7.02 -14.86 4.30
N GLU A 76 6.70 -14.07 5.33
CA GLU A 76 5.35 -14.04 5.90
C GLU A 76 4.34 -13.54 4.89
N GLN A 77 4.69 -12.50 4.14
CA GLN A 77 3.80 -11.93 3.14
C GLN A 77 3.57 -12.89 1.99
N ILE A 78 4.60 -13.63 1.59
CA ILE A 78 4.46 -14.63 0.53
C ILE A 78 3.55 -15.76 1.01
N LYS A 79 3.75 -16.23 2.22
CA LYS A 79 2.92 -17.30 2.81
C LYS A 79 1.45 -16.88 2.87
N LEU A 80 1.18 -15.64 3.23
CA LEU A 80 -0.17 -15.12 3.38
C LEU A 80 -0.76 -14.62 2.07
N LYS A 81 0.04 -14.61 1.00
CA LYS A 81 -0.38 -14.11 -0.32
C LYS A 81 -0.76 -12.63 -0.27
N VAL A 82 0.06 -11.84 0.43
CA VAL A 82 -0.15 -10.41 0.53
C VAL A 82 0.23 -9.74 -0.79
N GLU A 83 -0.61 -8.83 -1.25
CA GLU A 83 -0.36 -8.04 -2.46
C GLU A 83 0.26 -6.71 -2.09
N TYR A 84 1.28 -6.29 -2.82
CA TYR A 84 1.79 -4.94 -2.73
C TYR A 84 0.97 -4.03 -3.61
N VAL A 85 0.46 -2.95 -3.04
CA VAL A 85 -0.21 -1.90 -3.80
C VAL A 85 0.64 -0.65 -3.71
N PHE A 86 1.12 -0.20 -4.87
CA PHE A 86 2.03 0.94 -4.93
C PHE A 86 1.24 2.21 -5.17
N MET A 87 1.42 3.17 -4.26
CA MET A 87 0.83 4.49 -4.38
C MET A 87 1.94 5.49 -4.60
N GLU A 88 1.72 6.42 -5.52
CA GLU A 88 2.72 7.44 -5.79
C GLU A 88 2.81 8.42 -4.64
N LYS A 89 4.02 8.90 -4.39
CA LYS A 89 4.25 9.92 -3.40
C LYS A 89 3.51 11.19 -3.81
N ASP A 90 2.76 11.73 -2.87
CA ASP A 90 2.02 12.97 -3.09
C ASP A 90 2.93 14.14 -2.79
N ASP A 91 3.15 15.01 -3.77
CA ASP A 91 4.03 16.18 -3.60
C ASP A 91 3.47 17.21 -2.64
N ASP A 92 2.17 17.16 -2.38
CA ASP A 92 1.51 18.10 -1.48
C ASP A 92 1.63 17.68 -0.01
N VAL A 93 2.23 16.56 0.26
CA VAL A 93 2.35 16.04 1.63
C VAL A 93 3.65 16.44 2.27
#